data_11261c138495796920829cd5adc405b3
#
_entry.id   11261c138495796920829cd5adc405b3
#
_cell.length_a   1.000
_cell.length_b   1.000
_cell.length_c   1.000
_cell.angle_alpha   90.00
_cell.angle_beta   90.00
_cell.angle_gamma   90.00
#
_symmetry.space_group_name_H-M   'P 1'
#
loop_
_entity.id
_entity.type
_entity.pdbx_description
1 polymer ?
#
loop_
_entity_poly.entity_id
_entity_poly.type
_entity_poly.pdbx_seq_one_letter_code
_entity_poly.pdbx_strand_id
1 'polypeptide(L)'
;MGIPVVNYSPESTWEFGAALQGYFRLPNQERISIVQFDGTYSLRNQWYVNTQGNLYFGGKKTWQLQFRTGYSDCPATYYGTYHDSYFANEGNMNIGMLRKGTPYQSQRGYLNIQAPIYVDENIAVGPMTDVLVARFDIQNTYTTINPLVQVALGAVVQYDSRDNVFYPSKGIFAKVSATAGWTNKVEIPQGQQSIINGLLAADLRQYIPLSHSLILAWQFKTQLMLSRYEISHITLYPMLPRLGGQDGLR
;
A
#
# COMPACT_ATOMS: atom_id res chain seq x y z
N MET A 1 20.38 -11.83 -5.21
CA MET A 1 20.85 -11.68 -3.81
C MET A 1 19.70 -12.07 -2.90
N GLY A 2 19.94 -12.89 -1.87
CA GLY A 2 18.94 -13.30 -0.90
C GLY A 2 19.35 -12.83 0.49
N ILE A 3 18.41 -12.32 1.27
CA ILE A 3 18.64 -11.81 2.62
C ILE A 3 17.59 -12.45 3.53
N PRO A 4 18.00 -13.09 4.65
CA PRO A 4 17.05 -13.52 5.67
C PRO A 4 16.44 -12.28 6.35
N VAL A 5 15.16 -12.40 6.69
CA VAL A 5 14.40 -11.36 7.41
C VAL A 5 14.03 -11.91 8.77
N VAL A 6 14.38 -11.20 9.81
CA VAL A 6 13.93 -11.46 11.17
C VAL A 6 13.43 -10.16 11.74
N ASN A 7 12.20 -10.14 12.22
CA ASN A 7 11.54 -8.96 12.78
C ASN A 7 10.79 -9.33 14.05
N TYR A 8 10.53 -8.35 14.88
CA TYR A 8 9.69 -8.48 16.06
C TYR A 8 8.72 -7.29 16.15
N SER A 9 7.46 -7.59 16.34
CA SER A 9 6.45 -6.59 16.71
C SER A 9 5.56 -7.11 17.83
N PRO A 10 4.98 -6.27 18.68
CA PRO A 10 4.04 -6.70 19.72
C PRO A 10 2.80 -7.41 19.15
N GLU A 11 2.44 -7.12 17.91
CA GLU A 11 1.26 -7.69 17.24
C GLU A 11 1.54 -9.04 16.60
N SER A 12 2.65 -9.19 15.91
CA SER A 12 3.04 -10.41 15.20
C SER A 12 3.94 -11.33 16.00
N THR A 13 4.58 -10.79 17.08
CA THR A 13 5.70 -11.41 17.79
C THR A 13 6.93 -11.55 16.89
N TRP A 14 7.63 -12.68 16.91
CA TRP A 14 8.74 -12.94 16.00
C TRP A 14 8.23 -13.30 14.60
N GLU A 15 8.82 -12.67 13.60
CA GLU A 15 8.60 -12.93 12.19
C GLU A 15 9.90 -13.40 11.55
N PHE A 16 9.81 -14.45 10.74
CA PHE A 16 10.92 -15.05 10.00
C PHE A 16 10.56 -15.10 8.52
N GLY A 17 11.54 -14.79 7.69
CA GLY A 17 11.29 -14.79 6.26
C GLY A 17 12.55 -14.61 5.43
N ALA A 18 12.36 -14.33 4.17
CA ALA A 18 13.43 -14.04 3.23
C ALA A 18 13.00 -12.99 2.21
N ALA A 19 13.97 -12.21 1.76
CA ALA A 19 13.84 -11.32 0.63
C ALA A 19 14.85 -11.72 -0.46
N LEU A 20 14.37 -11.88 -1.68
CA LEU A 20 15.17 -12.16 -2.87
C LEU A 20 15.09 -10.95 -3.79
N GLN A 21 16.22 -10.49 -4.29
CA GLN A 21 16.27 -9.36 -5.20
C GLN A 21 17.18 -9.66 -6.40
N GLY A 22 16.62 -9.46 -7.59
CA GLY A 22 17.31 -9.58 -8.86
C GLY A 22 17.48 -8.23 -9.54
N TYR A 23 18.68 -7.99 -10.05
CA TYR A 23 19.02 -6.81 -10.85
C TYR A 23 19.44 -7.28 -12.23
N PHE A 24 18.88 -6.70 -13.26
CA PHE A 24 19.23 -7.04 -14.63
C PHE A 24 18.98 -5.85 -15.55
N ARG A 25 19.58 -5.92 -16.72
CA ARG A 25 19.41 -4.91 -17.76
C ARG A 25 18.75 -5.56 -18.96
N LEU A 26 17.64 -5.00 -19.39
CA LEU A 26 16.97 -5.44 -20.61
C LEU A 26 17.73 -4.95 -21.86
N PRO A 27 17.62 -5.63 -23.01
CA PRO A 27 18.28 -5.21 -24.23
C PRO A 27 17.94 -3.77 -24.60
N ASN A 28 18.96 -3.03 -25.06
CA ASN A 28 18.86 -1.63 -25.46
C ASN A 28 18.41 -0.66 -24.36
N GLN A 29 18.65 -1.01 -23.09
CA GLN A 29 18.36 -0.16 -21.93
C GLN A 29 19.62 0.18 -21.14
N GLU A 30 19.76 1.46 -20.79
CA GLU A 30 20.81 1.91 -19.87
C GLU A 30 20.39 1.75 -18.40
N ARG A 31 19.07 1.82 -18.13
CA ARG A 31 18.52 1.72 -16.79
C ARG A 31 18.44 0.28 -16.33
N ILE A 32 18.78 0.06 -15.06
CA ILE A 32 18.74 -1.26 -14.42
C ILE A 32 17.32 -1.57 -13.95
N SER A 33 16.81 -2.69 -14.40
CA SER A 33 15.54 -3.27 -13.93
C SER A 33 15.75 -4.07 -12.66
N ILE A 34 14.75 -4.05 -11.79
CA ILE A 34 14.76 -4.73 -10.49
C ILE A 34 13.47 -5.52 -10.33
N VAL A 35 13.61 -6.72 -9.81
CA VAL A 35 12.48 -7.51 -9.29
C VAL A 35 12.86 -7.98 -7.89
N GLN A 36 11.94 -7.80 -6.97
CA GLN A 36 12.06 -8.25 -5.60
C GLN A 36 10.89 -9.17 -5.27
N PHE A 37 11.19 -10.23 -4.57
CA PHE A 37 10.25 -11.13 -3.93
C PHE A 37 10.58 -11.19 -2.45
N ASP A 38 9.59 -11.06 -1.59
CA ASP A 38 9.75 -11.19 -0.15
C ASP A 38 8.54 -11.89 0.49
N GLY A 39 8.81 -12.59 1.57
CA GLY A 39 7.77 -13.22 2.36
C GLY A 39 8.22 -13.47 3.78
N THR A 40 7.28 -13.37 4.72
CA THR A 40 7.50 -13.67 6.12
C THR A 40 6.35 -14.49 6.72
N TYR A 41 6.67 -15.16 7.80
CA TYR A 41 5.75 -15.90 8.65
C TYR A 41 6.02 -15.57 10.12
N SER A 42 4.97 -15.28 10.87
CA SER A 42 5.06 -14.95 12.29
C SER A 42 4.63 -16.10 13.19
N LEU A 43 5.05 -16.06 14.46
CA LEU A 43 4.63 -17.04 15.48
C LEU A 43 3.14 -16.91 15.86
N ARG A 44 2.46 -15.85 15.41
CA ARG A 44 1.00 -15.69 15.54
C ARG A 44 0.23 -16.09 14.29
N ASN A 45 0.82 -16.95 13.44
CA ASN A 45 0.20 -17.41 12.19
C ASN A 45 -0.16 -16.30 11.21
N GLN A 46 0.56 -15.18 11.26
CA GLN A 46 0.46 -14.14 10.24
C GLN A 46 1.50 -14.43 9.17
N TRP A 47 1.13 -14.31 7.92
CA TRP A 47 2.07 -14.45 6.84
C TRP A 47 1.74 -13.51 5.68
N TYR A 48 2.76 -13.13 4.98
CA TYR A 48 2.61 -12.42 3.73
C TYR A 48 3.64 -12.84 2.70
N VAL A 49 3.28 -12.70 1.45
CA VAL A 49 4.17 -12.77 0.30
C VAL A 49 3.96 -11.53 -0.56
N ASN A 50 5.04 -10.99 -1.07
CA ASN A 50 5.02 -9.79 -1.88
C ASN A 50 6.01 -9.92 -3.03
N THR A 51 5.62 -9.43 -4.19
CA THR A 51 6.48 -9.27 -5.35
C THR A 51 6.35 -7.87 -5.88
N GLN A 52 7.46 -7.21 -6.10
CA GLN A 52 7.49 -5.89 -6.71
C GLN A 52 8.60 -5.80 -7.74
N GLY A 53 8.38 -5.00 -8.75
CA GLY A 53 9.35 -4.82 -9.79
C GLY A 53 9.28 -3.44 -10.43
N ASN A 54 10.41 -3.07 -11.01
CA ASN A 54 10.59 -1.86 -11.78
C ASN A 54 11.40 -2.22 -13.04
N LEU A 55 10.70 -2.34 -14.14
CA LEU A 55 11.25 -2.80 -15.40
C LEU A 55 11.28 -1.64 -16.39
N TYR A 56 12.40 -1.51 -17.12
CA TYR A 56 12.58 -0.47 -18.13
C TYR A 56 12.66 -1.10 -19.52
N PHE A 57 11.86 -0.58 -20.47
CA PHE A 57 11.73 -1.07 -21.81
C PHE A 57 11.90 0.06 -22.83
N GLY A 58 12.10 -0.32 -24.09
CA GLY A 58 12.20 0.61 -25.21
C GLY A 58 13.61 1.19 -25.37
N GLY A 59 13.92 1.69 -26.56
CA GLY A 59 15.21 2.32 -26.86
C GLY A 59 15.13 3.84 -26.67
N LYS A 60 14.84 4.55 -27.78
CA LYS A 60 14.77 6.03 -27.78
C LYS A 60 13.65 6.61 -26.90
N LYS A 61 12.52 5.90 -26.75
CA LYS A 61 11.46 6.23 -25.81
C LYS A 61 11.40 5.16 -24.75
N THR A 62 11.94 5.43 -23.57
CA THR A 62 11.90 4.52 -22.44
C THR A 62 10.53 4.55 -21.81
N TRP A 63 9.95 3.41 -21.61
CA TRP A 63 8.78 3.25 -20.75
C TRP A 63 9.13 2.32 -19.58
N GLN A 64 8.44 2.50 -18.50
CA GLN A 64 8.69 1.84 -17.25
C GLN A 64 7.45 1.06 -16.85
N LEU A 65 7.61 -0.17 -16.43
CA LEU A 65 6.58 -0.95 -15.78
C LEU A 65 6.93 -1.08 -14.31
N GLN A 66 6.17 -0.40 -13.46
CA GLN A 66 6.23 -0.60 -12.01
C GLN A 66 5.07 -1.50 -11.62
N PHE A 67 5.32 -2.56 -10.89
CA PHE A 67 4.28 -3.42 -10.36
C PHE A 67 4.56 -3.80 -8.92
N ARG A 68 3.50 -3.99 -8.17
CA ARG A 68 3.52 -4.54 -6.84
C ARG A 68 2.30 -5.42 -6.66
N THR A 69 2.52 -6.65 -6.26
CA THR A 69 1.46 -7.61 -5.97
C THR A 69 1.82 -8.40 -4.74
N GLY A 70 0.83 -8.81 -3.99
CA GLY A 70 1.06 -9.61 -2.79
C GLY A 70 -0.22 -10.17 -2.23
N TYR A 71 -0.03 -11.05 -1.28
CA TYR A 71 -1.09 -11.64 -0.50
C TYR A 71 -0.66 -11.70 0.97
N SER A 72 -1.60 -11.47 1.86
CA SER A 72 -1.39 -11.59 3.30
C SER A 72 -2.60 -12.23 3.98
N ASP A 73 -2.32 -13.00 5.01
CA ASP A 73 -3.30 -13.55 5.94
C ASP A 73 -2.83 -13.23 7.35
N CYS A 74 -3.52 -12.28 7.98
CA CYS A 74 -3.09 -11.69 9.23
C CYS A 74 -4.25 -11.67 10.25
N PRO A 75 -4.28 -12.62 11.20
CA PRO A 75 -5.10 -12.44 12.37
C PRO A 75 -4.68 -11.18 13.12
N ALA A 76 -5.63 -10.35 13.48
CA ALA A 76 -5.42 -9.07 14.13
C ALA A 76 -6.52 -8.78 15.15
N THR A 77 -6.37 -7.70 15.89
CA THR A 77 -7.37 -7.25 16.85
C THR A 77 -7.87 -5.87 16.47
N TYR A 78 -9.18 -5.74 16.35
CA TYR A 78 -9.84 -4.47 16.08
C TYR A 78 -10.22 -3.80 17.40
N TYR A 79 -9.74 -2.61 17.63
CA TYR A 79 -9.98 -1.84 18.85
C TYR A 79 -11.05 -0.74 18.66
N GLY A 80 -11.69 -0.68 17.50
CA GLY A 80 -12.64 0.37 17.16
C GLY A 80 -11.98 1.68 16.72
N THR A 81 -12.81 2.61 16.29
CA THR A 81 -12.43 3.99 16.00
C THR A 81 -13.15 4.94 16.97
N TYR A 82 -12.71 6.19 17.04
CA TYR A 82 -13.42 7.21 17.84
C TYR A 82 -14.91 7.34 17.45
N HIS A 83 -15.20 7.14 16.19
CA HIS A 83 -16.56 7.20 15.66
C HIS A 83 -17.42 5.99 16.12
N ASP A 84 -16.82 4.81 16.23
CA ASP A 84 -17.51 3.62 16.74
C ASP A 84 -17.94 3.81 18.20
N SER A 85 -17.18 4.56 18.99
CA SER A 85 -17.53 4.89 20.38
C SER A 85 -18.71 5.85 20.48
N TYR A 86 -18.93 6.70 19.47
CA TYR A 86 -20.08 7.59 19.39
C TYR A 86 -21.37 6.83 19.09
N PHE A 87 -21.34 5.91 18.13
CA PHE A 87 -22.49 5.06 17.82
C PHE A 87 -22.82 4.01 18.89
N ALA A 88 -21.81 3.60 19.68
CA ALA A 88 -22.02 2.69 20.79
C ALA A 88 -22.90 3.28 21.92
N ASN A 89 -22.95 4.60 22.05
CA ASN A 89 -23.84 5.28 23.00
C ASN A 89 -25.33 5.26 22.58
N GLU A 90 -25.63 4.92 21.33
CA GLU A 90 -27.02 4.78 20.84
C GLU A 90 -27.58 3.36 21.00
N GLY A 91 -26.97 2.52 21.81
CA GLY A 91 -27.53 1.23 22.25
C GLY A 91 -27.27 0.04 21.33
N ASN A 92 -26.55 0.22 20.23
CA ASN A 92 -26.36 -0.82 19.20
C ASN A 92 -25.04 -1.58 19.27
N MET A 93 -24.09 -1.19 20.12
CA MET A 93 -22.80 -1.86 20.24
C MET A 93 -22.31 -1.95 21.70
N ASN A 94 -21.83 -3.12 22.10
CA ASN A 94 -21.34 -3.31 23.46
C ASN A 94 -19.94 -2.68 23.62
N ILE A 95 -19.85 -1.50 24.25
CA ILE A 95 -18.62 -0.75 24.52
C ILE A 95 -17.55 -1.62 25.21
N GLY A 96 -17.96 -2.61 26.00
CA GLY A 96 -17.05 -3.55 26.64
C GLY A 96 -16.24 -4.41 25.65
N MET A 97 -16.80 -4.72 24.48
CA MET A 97 -16.08 -5.46 23.42
C MET A 97 -15.02 -4.59 22.74
N LEU A 98 -15.30 -3.30 22.51
CA LEU A 98 -14.35 -2.38 21.90
C LEU A 98 -13.11 -2.14 22.78
N ARG A 99 -13.30 -2.11 24.11
CA ARG A 99 -12.19 -1.92 25.05
C ARG A 99 -11.26 -3.15 25.16
N LYS A 100 -11.79 -4.35 24.93
CA LYS A 100 -11.01 -5.61 24.95
C LYS A 100 -10.37 -5.93 23.61
N GLY A 101 -10.79 -5.24 22.55
CA GLY A 101 -10.45 -5.57 21.17
C GLY A 101 -11.23 -6.79 20.67
N THR A 102 -11.63 -6.75 19.42
CA THR A 102 -12.34 -7.84 18.74
C THR A 102 -11.37 -8.54 17.80
N PRO A 103 -11.09 -9.85 17.99
CA PRO A 103 -10.23 -10.57 17.08
C PRO A 103 -10.91 -10.67 15.71
N TYR A 104 -10.14 -10.45 14.65
CA TYR A 104 -10.56 -10.65 13.28
C TYR A 104 -9.44 -11.24 12.44
N GLN A 105 -9.80 -11.95 11.39
CA GLN A 105 -8.88 -12.42 10.37
C GLN A 105 -8.99 -11.55 9.13
N SER A 106 -7.86 -11.12 8.61
CA SER A 106 -7.76 -10.28 7.43
C SER A 106 -6.96 -10.98 6.36
N GLN A 107 -7.62 -11.38 5.30
CA GLN A 107 -7.01 -11.91 4.09
C GLN A 107 -7.05 -10.84 3.01
N ARG A 108 -5.89 -10.51 2.42
CA ARG A 108 -5.79 -9.46 1.41
C ARG A 108 -4.91 -9.90 0.26
N GLY A 109 -5.43 -9.75 -0.95
CA GLY A 109 -4.65 -9.78 -2.17
C GLY A 109 -4.66 -8.39 -2.81
N TYR A 110 -3.54 -7.93 -3.31
CA TYR A 110 -3.46 -6.65 -4.00
C TYR A 110 -2.59 -6.72 -5.25
N LEU A 111 -2.90 -5.89 -6.21
CA LEU A 111 -2.13 -5.68 -7.42
C LEU A 111 -2.14 -4.19 -7.75
N ASN A 112 -0.96 -3.59 -7.82
CA ASN A 112 -0.74 -2.25 -8.34
C ASN A 112 0.14 -2.34 -9.58
N ILE A 113 -0.29 -1.74 -10.68
CA ILE A 113 0.48 -1.64 -11.91
C ILE A 113 0.50 -0.19 -12.36
N GLN A 114 1.68 0.28 -12.74
CA GLN A 114 1.90 1.62 -13.29
C GLN A 114 2.78 1.48 -14.53
N ALA A 115 2.41 2.16 -15.60
CA ALA A 115 3.12 2.08 -16.87
C ALA A 115 3.48 3.49 -17.40
N PRO A 116 4.30 4.27 -16.68
CA PRO A 116 4.72 5.58 -17.14
C PRO A 116 5.68 5.49 -18.32
N ILE A 117 5.52 6.43 -19.26
CA ILE A 117 6.39 6.65 -20.41
C ILE A 117 7.19 7.91 -20.14
N TYR A 118 8.49 7.85 -20.34
CA TYR A 118 9.35 9.02 -20.24
C TYR A 118 9.09 9.97 -21.43
N VAL A 119 8.56 11.14 -21.12
CA VAL A 119 8.34 12.22 -22.08
C VAL A 119 9.54 13.13 -22.18
N ASP A 120 10.39 13.14 -21.15
CA ASP A 120 11.66 13.81 -21.06
C ASP A 120 12.62 12.95 -20.22
N GLU A 121 13.91 13.32 -20.13
CA GLU A 121 14.93 12.58 -19.37
C GLU A 121 14.52 12.32 -17.91
N ASN A 122 13.82 13.28 -17.31
CA ASN A 122 13.43 13.26 -15.89
C ASN A 122 11.93 13.10 -15.65
N ILE A 123 11.07 13.25 -16.66
CA ILE A 123 9.63 13.28 -16.52
C ILE A 123 9.01 12.03 -17.15
N ALA A 124 8.23 11.31 -16.37
CA ALA A 124 7.46 10.19 -16.85
C ALA A 124 5.98 10.33 -16.47
N VAL A 125 5.09 9.99 -17.40
CA VAL A 125 3.64 10.07 -17.23
C VAL A 125 3.01 8.81 -17.76
N GLY A 126 2.02 8.27 -17.07
CA GLY A 126 1.35 7.06 -17.54
C GLY A 126 0.13 6.64 -16.75
N PRO A 127 -0.54 5.60 -17.23
CA PRO A 127 -1.68 5.01 -16.54
C PRO A 127 -1.23 4.21 -15.33
N MET A 128 -2.16 4.06 -14.38
CA MET A 128 -2.02 3.14 -13.27
C MET A 128 -3.34 2.44 -12.96
N THR A 129 -3.23 1.26 -12.37
CA THR A 129 -4.36 0.50 -11.85
C THR A 129 -4.02 -0.10 -10.51
N ASP A 130 -5.02 -0.09 -9.63
CA ASP A 130 -4.97 -0.75 -8.32
C ASP A 130 -6.13 -1.73 -8.22
N VAL A 131 -5.84 -2.96 -7.79
CA VAL A 131 -6.83 -3.97 -7.47
C VAL A 131 -6.58 -4.42 -6.04
N LEU A 132 -7.62 -4.42 -5.23
CA LEU A 132 -7.61 -4.97 -3.88
C LEU A 132 -8.73 -5.98 -3.75
N VAL A 133 -8.41 -7.16 -3.26
CA VAL A 133 -9.37 -8.16 -2.83
C VAL A 133 -9.12 -8.42 -1.35
N ALA A 134 -10.11 -8.22 -0.52
CA ALA A 134 -9.97 -8.39 0.91
C ALA A 134 -11.16 -9.15 1.50
N ARG A 135 -10.88 -10.06 2.42
CA ARG A 135 -11.87 -10.76 3.21
C ARG A 135 -11.58 -10.50 4.68
N PHE A 136 -12.62 -10.13 5.42
CA PHE A 136 -12.55 -9.90 6.86
C PHE A 136 -13.54 -10.83 7.54
N ASP A 137 -13.04 -11.61 8.49
CA ASP A 137 -13.85 -12.46 9.34
C ASP A 137 -13.77 -11.91 10.78
N ILE A 138 -14.84 -11.25 11.21
CA ILE A 138 -14.93 -10.65 12.53
C ILE A 138 -15.75 -11.60 13.42
N GLN A 139 -15.09 -12.24 14.38
CA GLN A 139 -15.74 -13.14 15.31
C GLN A 139 -16.80 -12.39 16.13
N ASN A 140 -18.01 -12.97 16.23
CA ASN A 140 -19.13 -12.46 17.01
C ASN A 140 -19.84 -11.21 16.50
N THR A 141 -19.69 -10.84 15.24
CA THR A 141 -20.55 -9.83 14.61
C THR A 141 -21.41 -10.48 13.52
N TYR A 142 -22.69 -10.09 13.44
CA TYR A 142 -23.62 -10.56 12.42
C TYR A 142 -23.30 -10.05 11.00
N THR A 143 -22.17 -9.40 10.82
CA THR A 143 -21.71 -8.88 9.55
C THR A 143 -20.68 -9.83 8.93
N THR A 144 -21.15 -10.79 8.17
CA THR A 144 -20.33 -11.49 7.21
C THR A 144 -20.05 -10.51 6.07
N ILE A 145 -18.89 -9.88 6.10
CA ILE A 145 -18.47 -9.00 5.00
C ILE A 145 -18.09 -9.91 3.84
N ASN A 146 -18.90 -9.93 2.79
CA ASN A 146 -18.56 -10.55 1.52
C ASN A 146 -17.19 -10.04 1.05
N PRO A 147 -16.40 -10.82 0.29
CA PRO A 147 -15.10 -10.38 -0.15
C PRO A 147 -15.22 -9.01 -0.81
N LEU A 148 -14.50 -8.06 -0.26
CA LEU A 148 -14.39 -6.70 -0.77
C LEU A 148 -13.50 -6.76 -2.00
N VAL A 149 -14.01 -6.31 -3.13
CA VAL A 149 -13.23 -6.15 -4.36
C VAL A 149 -13.24 -4.69 -4.73
N GLN A 150 -12.07 -4.09 -4.79
CA GLN A 150 -11.86 -2.73 -5.28
C GLN A 150 -11.02 -2.77 -6.53
N VAL A 151 -11.46 -2.03 -7.54
CA VAL A 151 -10.70 -1.77 -8.75
C VAL A 151 -10.63 -0.26 -8.95
N ALA A 152 -9.42 0.27 -9.07
CA ALA A 152 -9.19 1.68 -9.32
C ALA A 152 -8.30 1.88 -10.54
N LEU A 153 -8.65 2.87 -11.36
CA LEU A 153 -7.90 3.29 -12.52
C LEU A 153 -7.46 4.75 -12.33
N GLY A 154 -6.31 5.09 -12.88
CA GLY A 154 -5.80 6.44 -12.71
C GLY A 154 -4.56 6.72 -13.54
N ALA A 155 -3.88 7.77 -13.15
CA ALA A 155 -2.65 8.23 -13.78
C ALA A 155 -1.59 8.57 -12.75
N VAL A 156 -0.34 8.47 -13.18
CA VAL A 156 0.85 8.83 -12.41
C VAL A 156 1.71 9.78 -13.21
N VAL A 157 2.23 10.79 -12.52
CA VAL A 157 3.28 11.69 -13.01
C VAL A 157 4.48 11.56 -12.08
N GLN A 158 5.65 11.39 -12.64
CA GLN A 158 6.89 11.21 -11.90
C GLN A 158 7.95 12.16 -12.46
N TYR A 159 8.66 12.84 -11.59
CA TYR A 159 9.88 13.59 -11.87
C TYR A 159 11.03 12.97 -11.09
N ASP A 160 12.13 12.64 -11.76
CA ASP A 160 13.30 12.02 -11.13
C ASP A 160 14.60 12.60 -11.69
N SER A 161 15.21 13.51 -10.94
CA SER A 161 16.51 14.13 -11.27
C SER A 161 17.64 13.63 -10.36
N ARG A 162 17.45 12.51 -9.67
CA ARG A 162 18.47 11.92 -8.80
C ARG A 162 19.64 11.42 -9.64
N ASP A 163 20.85 11.66 -9.16
CA ASP A 163 22.08 11.14 -9.75
C ASP A 163 22.14 9.60 -9.73
N ASN A 164 21.57 8.97 -8.72
CA ASN A 164 21.47 7.52 -8.59
C ASN A 164 20.15 7.13 -7.96
N VAL A 165 19.47 6.14 -8.52
CA VAL A 165 18.17 5.67 -8.01
C VAL A 165 18.31 4.92 -6.68
N PHE A 166 19.44 4.23 -6.47
CA PHE A 166 19.68 3.36 -5.31
C PHE A 166 20.36 4.09 -4.16
N TYR A 167 21.37 4.90 -4.49
CA TYR A 167 22.21 5.63 -3.53
C TYR A 167 22.31 7.10 -3.95
N PRO A 168 21.17 7.82 -3.90
CA PRO A 168 21.16 9.20 -4.34
C PRO A 168 22.00 10.09 -3.42
N SER A 169 22.89 10.88 -4.02
CA SER A 169 23.67 11.90 -3.32
C SER A 169 23.10 13.30 -3.53
N LYS A 170 22.40 13.52 -4.64
CA LYS A 170 21.78 14.79 -5.00
C LYS A 170 20.56 14.59 -5.88
N GLY A 171 19.70 15.59 -5.92
CA GLY A 171 18.54 15.65 -6.81
C GLY A 171 17.22 15.47 -6.09
N ILE A 172 16.15 15.41 -6.87
CA ILE A 172 14.77 15.38 -6.41
C ILE A 172 14.06 14.20 -7.07
N PHE A 173 13.26 13.51 -6.30
CA PHE A 173 12.24 12.60 -6.77
C PHE A 173 10.88 13.12 -6.34
N ALA A 174 9.97 13.33 -7.27
CA ALA A 174 8.60 13.71 -7.02
C ALA A 174 7.65 12.79 -7.79
N LYS A 175 6.66 12.26 -7.14
CA LYS A 175 5.65 11.39 -7.74
C LYS A 175 4.27 11.81 -7.24
N VAL A 176 3.36 12.04 -8.17
CA VAL A 176 1.95 12.31 -7.88
C VAL A 176 1.11 11.32 -8.64
N SER A 177 0.13 10.75 -7.99
CA SER A 177 -0.83 9.84 -8.60
C SER A 177 -2.25 10.16 -8.15
N ALA A 178 -3.17 9.97 -9.08
CA ALA A 178 -4.60 10.11 -8.84
C ALA A 178 -5.32 8.89 -9.40
N THR A 179 -6.15 8.25 -8.60
CA THR A 179 -6.99 7.13 -9.01
C THR A 179 -8.45 7.36 -8.64
N ALA A 180 -9.34 6.85 -9.45
CA ALA A 180 -10.75 6.70 -9.15
C ALA A 180 -11.10 5.21 -9.13
N GLY A 181 -11.73 4.77 -8.07
CA GLY A 181 -12.01 3.36 -7.83
C GLY A 181 -13.47 3.08 -7.58
N TRP A 182 -13.83 1.87 -7.90
CA TRP A 182 -15.12 1.28 -7.58
C TRP A 182 -14.87 0.09 -6.65
N THR A 183 -15.69 0.03 -5.60
CA THR A 183 -15.72 -1.09 -4.66
C THR A 183 -17.06 -1.79 -4.81
N ASN A 184 -17.05 -3.11 -4.83
CA ASN A 184 -18.27 -3.91 -4.91
C ASN A 184 -19.19 -3.63 -3.70
N LYS A 185 -20.40 -4.17 -3.77
CA LYS A 185 -21.40 -4.01 -2.73
C LYS A 185 -20.87 -4.48 -1.38
N VAL A 186 -20.81 -3.54 -0.47
CA VAL A 186 -20.50 -3.76 0.94
C VAL A 186 -21.81 -3.84 1.69
N GLU A 187 -21.97 -4.86 2.52
CA GLU A 187 -23.13 -4.96 3.40
C GLU A 187 -22.98 -3.94 4.53
N ILE A 188 -23.92 -3.02 4.59
CA ILE A 188 -24.07 -2.06 5.69
C ILE A 188 -25.44 -2.27 6.32
N PRO A 189 -25.69 -1.81 7.56
CA PRO A 189 -26.99 -2.00 8.22
C PRO A 189 -28.20 -1.51 7.44
N GLN A 190 -27.98 -0.60 6.47
CA GLN A 190 -29.01 -0.03 5.59
C GLN A 190 -29.14 -0.76 4.24
N GLY A 191 -28.42 -1.87 4.02
CA GLY A 191 -28.42 -2.64 2.78
C GLY A 191 -27.06 -2.72 2.11
N GLN A 192 -27.02 -3.21 0.88
CA GLN A 192 -25.79 -3.34 0.10
C GLN A 192 -25.54 -2.09 -0.74
N GLN A 193 -24.36 -1.48 -0.63
CA GLN A 193 -23.97 -0.33 -1.45
C GLN A 193 -22.60 -0.53 -2.12
N SER A 194 -22.54 -0.13 -3.38
CA SER A 194 -21.25 0.04 -4.09
C SER A 194 -20.69 1.43 -3.82
N ILE A 195 -19.39 1.49 -3.63
CA ILE A 195 -18.72 2.73 -3.23
C ILE A 195 -17.81 3.19 -4.37
N ILE A 196 -17.92 4.47 -4.71
CA ILE A 196 -16.95 5.14 -5.59
C ILE A 196 -16.03 5.96 -4.69
N ASN A 197 -14.75 5.74 -4.83
CA ASN A 197 -13.70 6.44 -4.10
C ASN A 197 -12.64 7.00 -5.04
N GLY A 198 -11.94 8.00 -4.57
CA GLY A 198 -10.76 8.56 -5.22
C GLY A 198 -9.58 8.54 -4.25
N LEU A 199 -8.38 8.34 -4.76
CA LEU A 199 -7.15 8.44 -4.00
C LEU A 199 -6.20 9.38 -4.73
N LEU A 200 -5.76 10.43 -4.02
CA LEU A 200 -4.63 11.27 -4.40
C LEU A 200 -3.45 10.89 -3.54
N ALA A 201 -2.30 10.67 -4.13
CA ALA A 201 -1.07 10.39 -3.39
C ALA A 201 0.08 11.22 -3.95
N ALA A 202 0.94 11.71 -3.07
CA ALA A 202 2.17 12.39 -3.43
C ALA A 202 3.35 11.86 -2.59
N ASP A 203 4.50 11.70 -3.23
CA ASP A 203 5.78 11.32 -2.62
C ASP A 203 6.86 12.27 -3.15
N LEU A 204 7.39 13.10 -2.29
CA LEU A 204 8.46 14.05 -2.59
C LEU A 204 9.68 13.70 -1.75
N ARG A 205 10.82 13.57 -2.41
CA ARG A 205 12.12 13.27 -1.79
C ARG A 205 13.16 14.23 -2.34
N GLN A 206 14.02 14.73 -1.49
CA GLN A 206 15.14 15.58 -1.90
C GLN A 206 16.42 15.15 -1.21
N TYR A 207 17.50 15.20 -1.95
CA TYR A 207 18.85 14.85 -1.54
C TYR A 207 19.75 16.05 -1.78
N ILE A 208 20.36 16.57 -0.73
CA ILE A 208 21.19 17.77 -0.75
C ILE A 208 22.58 17.39 -0.22
N PRO A 209 23.63 17.43 -1.04
CA PRO A 209 25.00 17.20 -0.54
C PRO A 209 25.40 18.41 0.33
N LEU A 210 25.70 18.17 1.58
CA LEU A 210 26.22 19.19 2.51
C LEU A 210 27.74 19.20 2.52
N SER A 211 28.36 18.04 2.29
CA SER A 211 29.81 17.88 2.13
C SER A 211 30.11 16.63 1.33
N HIS A 212 31.39 16.29 1.09
CA HIS A 212 31.80 15.07 0.40
C HIS A 212 31.30 13.78 1.07
N SER A 213 31.04 13.81 2.36
CA SER A 213 30.63 12.64 3.14
C SER A 213 29.26 12.80 3.84
N LEU A 214 28.60 13.93 3.68
CA LEU A 214 27.34 14.22 4.37
C LEU A 214 26.26 14.65 3.37
N ILE A 215 25.16 13.89 3.37
CA ILE A 215 23.99 14.14 2.54
C ILE A 215 22.78 14.36 3.45
N LEU A 216 22.09 15.47 3.27
CA LEU A 216 20.79 15.70 3.88
C LEU A 216 19.71 15.08 2.97
N ALA A 217 18.97 14.11 3.48
CA ALA A 217 17.86 13.50 2.78
C ALA A 217 16.57 13.72 3.58
N TRP A 218 15.50 14.13 2.89
CA TRP A 218 14.17 14.22 3.47
C TRP A 218 13.12 13.68 2.52
N GLN A 219 12.00 13.25 3.10
CA GLN A 219 10.86 12.73 2.37
C GLN A 219 9.57 13.27 2.95
N PHE A 220 8.65 13.69 2.06
CA PHE A 220 7.28 14.01 2.38
C PHE A 220 6.35 13.11 1.59
N LYS A 221 5.50 12.38 2.31
CA LYS A 221 4.44 11.56 1.71
C LYS A 221 3.09 12.00 2.21
N THR A 222 2.13 12.09 1.31
CA THR A 222 0.74 12.34 1.65
C THR A 222 -0.20 11.49 0.80
N GLN A 223 -1.31 11.12 1.41
CA GLN A 223 -2.40 10.42 0.74
C GLN A 223 -3.71 11.04 1.19
N LEU A 224 -4.57 11.35 0.24
CA LEU A 224 -5.91 11.87 0.47
C LEU A 224 -6.92 10.93 -0.18
N MET A 225 -7.78 10.33 0.63
CA MET A 225 -8.88 9.50 0.17
C MET A 225 -10.16 10.34 0.11
N LEU A 226 -10.81 10.33 -1.04
CA LEU A 226 -12.07 10.99 -1.29
C LEU A 226 -13.15 9.93 -1.47
N SER A 227 -14.22 10.02 -0.71
CA SER A 227 -15.36 9.12 -0.84
C SER A 227 -16.66 9.92 -0.84
N ARG A 228 -17.62 9.49 -1.64
CA ARG A 228 -18.93 10.15 -1.76
C ARG A 228 -19.86 9.84 -0.59
N TYR A 229 -19.63 8.75 0.13
CA TYR A 229 -20.49 8.28 1.19
C TYR A 229 -19.75 8.28 2.53
N GLU A 230 -20.47 8.64 3.60
CA GLU A 230 -20.04 8.30 4.96
C GLU A 230 -20.07 6.77 5.08
N ILE A 231 -18.90 6.19 5.04
CA ILE A 231 -18.73 4.75 5.02
C ILE A 231 -18.63 4.30 6.47
N SER A 232 -19.36 3.23 6.81
CA SER A 232 -19.18 2.60 8.11
C SER A 232 -17.70 2.24 8.27
N HIS A 233 -17.08 2.75 9.31
CA HIS A 233 -15.62 2.73 9.49
C HIS A 233 -15.03 1.31 9.49
N ILE A 234 -15.82 0.31 9.86
CA ILE A 234 -15.41 -1.09 9.94
C ILE A 234 -14.96 -1.64 8.57
N THR A 235 -15.64 -1.25 7.49
CA THR A 235 -15.38 -1.83 6.17
C THR A 235 -14.18 -1.18 5.47
N LEU A 236 -13.90 0.11 5.73
CA LEU A 236 -12.81 0.84 5.09
C LEU A 236 -11.55 0.93 5.92
N TYR A 237 -11.60 0.64 7.20
CA TYR A 237 -10.43 0.69 8.06
C TYR A 237 -9.19 -0.01 7.48
N PRO A 238 -9.32 -1.18 6.85
CA PRO A 238 -8.20 -1.82 6.19
C PRO A 238 -7.74 -1.16 4.87
N MET A 239 -8.57 -0.30 4.30
CA MET A 239 -8.30 0.40 3.03
C MET A 239 -7.74 1.80 3.26
N LEU A 240 -7.83 2.33 4.49
CA LEU A 240 -7.32 3.66 4.79
C LEU A 240 -5.80 3.71 4.63
N PRO A 241 -5.28 4.80 4.08
CA PRO A 241 -3.86 5.07 4.05
C PRO A 241 -3.28 5.03 5.47
N ARG A 242 -2.15 4.37 5.65
CA ARG A 242 -1.48 4.25 6.94
C ARG A 242 -0.18 5.04 6.92
N LEU A 243 0.12 5.73 8.01
CA LEU A 243 1.37 6.43 8.21
C LEU A 243 2.40 5.48 8.84
N GLY A 244 3.56 5.41 8.22
CA GLY A 244 4.73 4.70 8.77
C GLY A 244 4.60 3.16 8.75
N GLY A 245 5.75 2.49 8.80
CA GLY A 245 5.91 1.07 8.97
C GLY A 245 5.13 0.14 8.03
N GLN A 246 5.22 -1.14 8.28
CA GLN A 246 4.49 -2.16 7.53
C GLN A 246 2.98 -2.12 7.84
N ASP A 247 2.62 -1.77 9.06
CA ASP A 247 1.23 -1.68 9.53
C ASP A 247 0.72 -0.24 9.71
N GLY A 248 1.58 0.75 9.50
CA GLY A 248 1.28 2.16 9.71
C GLY A 248 1.16 2.55 11.20
N LEU A 249 1.06 3.84 11.45
CA LEU A 249 0.62 4.36 12.75
C LEU A 249 -0.89 4.24 12.83
N ARG A 250 -1.40 3.70 13.91
CA ARG A 250 -2.83 3.63 14.24
C ARG A 250 -3.30 4.86 14.98
#